data_8f0f244ea6e380d3ab90469977f40988
#
_entry.id   8f0f244ea6e380d3ab90469977f40988
#
_cell.length_a   1.000
_cell.length_b   1.000
_cell.length_c   1.000
_cell.angle_alpha   90.00
_cell.angle_beta   90.00
_cell.angle_gamma   90.00
#
_symmetry.space_group_name_H-M   'P 1'
#
loop_
_entity.id
_entity.type
_entity.pdbx_description
1 polymer ?
#
loop_
_entity_poly.entity_id
_entity_poly.type
_entity_poly.pdbx_seq_one_letter_code
_entity_poly.pdbx_strand_id
1 'polypeptide(L)'
;MAMWAMLAAPLIASCDLTTMSPDTLRTLRSAAVIALDQDADVRAGRPVDDNPEIWQRGLRHGVAVSLTNRDSHPRTMAVRLSDLDLPESTTFTDAWSGRAVPTTDGWVSVLVAAHDTVLLTAG
;
A
#
# COMPACT_ATOMS: atom_id res chain seq x y z
N MET A 1 5.31 4.56 -6.94
CA MET A 1 4.42 5.46 -6.20
C MET A 1 4.01 4.92 -4.84
N ALA A 2 3.58 3.65 -4.70
CA ALA A 2 3.19 3.09 -3.40
C ALA A 2 4.24 3.31 -2.30
N MET A 3 5.51 2.98 -2.53
CA MET A 3 6.58 3.18 -1.53
C MET A 3 6.84 4.64 -1.19
N TRP A 4 6.67 5.59 -2.12
CA TRP A 4 6.74 7.02 -1.80
C TRP A 4 5.65 7.39 -0.80
N ALA A 5 4.42 6.96 -1.05
CA ALA A 5 3.31 7.19 -0.13
C ALA A 5 3.53 6.48 1.22
N MET A 6 4.09 5.28 1.24
CA MET A 6 4.43 4.59 2.50
C MET A 6 5.53 5.30 3.30
N LEU A 7 6.47 5.95 2.64
CA LEU A 7 7.57 6.68 3.29
C LEU A 7 7.23 8.14 3.64
N ALA A 8 6.02 8.60 3.34
CA ALA A 8 5.65 10.02 3.43
C ALA A 8 6.66 10.93 2.69
N ALA A 9 7.15 10.46 1.54
CA ALA A 9 8.16 11.15 0.77
C ALA A 9 7.50 12.12 -0.23
N PRO A 10 8.08 13.30 -0.50
CA PRO A 10 7.50 14.25 -1.44
C PRO A 10 7.24 13.63 -2.82
N LEU A 11 6.00 13.66 -3.30
CA LEU A 11 5.62 13.17 -4.63
C LEU A 11 6.03 14.20 -5.69
N ILE A 12 7.28 14.15 -6.13
CA ILE A 12 7.82 15.03 -7.16
C ILE A 12 8.07 14.22 -8.43
N ALA A 13 7.25 14.45 -9.45
CA ALA A 13 7.43 13.82 -10.76
C ALA A 13 8.36 14.69 -11.64
N SER A 14 9.46 14.10 -12.12
CA SER A 14 10.38 14.72 -13.10
C SER A 14 10.29 13.99 -14.44
N CYS A 15 9.09 13.88 -14.98
CA CYS A 15 8.83 13.21 -16.26
C CYS A 15 8.13 14.15 -17.25
N ASP A 16 8.21 13.83 -18.54
CA ASP A 16 7.49 14.56 -19.56
C ASP A 16 5.98 14.29 -19.45
N LEU A 17 5.24 15.28 -19.00
CA LEU A 17 3.79 15.18 -18.81
C LEU A 17 3.04 15.15 -20.17
N THR A 18 3.67 15.57 -21.27
CA THR A 18 3.01 15.67 -22.58
C THR A 18 2.95 14.34 -23.31
N THR A 19 3.87 13.41 -22.99
CA THR A 19 3.99 12.09 -23.63
C THR A 19 3.65 10.93 -22.70
N MET A 20 3.07 11.24 -21.55
CA MET A 20 2.77 10.25 -20.50
C MET A 20 1.69 9.26 -20.96
N SER A 21 1.92 7.96 -20.71
CA SER A 21 0.91 6.94 -20.98
C SER A 21 -0.33 7.11 -20.08
N PRO A 22 -1.53 6.70 -20.54
CA PRO A 22 -2.73 6.73 -19.71
C PRO A 22 -2.59 5.98 -18.38
N ASP A 23 -1.83 4.88 -18.35
CA ASP A 23 -1.60 4.08 -17.14
C ASP A 23 -0.70 4.81 -16.15
N THR A 24 0.38 5.43 -16.63
CA THR A 24 1.25 6.28 -15.80
C THR A 24 0.46 7.43 -15.22
N LEU A 25 -0.34 8.11 -16.05
CA LEU A 25 -1.18 9.22 -15.61
C LEU A 25 -2.20 8.78 -14.54
N ARG A 26 -2.83 7.63 -14.72
CA ARG A 26 -3.77 7.05 -13.74
C ARG A 26 -3.08 6.79 -12.40
N THR A 27 -1.87 6.21 -12.44
CA THR A 27 -1.07 5.94 -11.24
C THR A 27 -0.73 7.23 -10.51
N LEU A 28 -0.21 8.24 -11.21
CA LEU A 28 0.21 9.51 -10.60
C LEU A 28 -0.96 10.37 -10.11
N ARG A 29 -2.18 10.16 -10.64
CA ARG A 29 -3.40 10.87 -10.24
C ARG A 29 -4.29 10.07 -9.29
N SER A 30 -3.83 8.95 -8.74
CA SER A 30 -4.62 8.17 -7.79
C SER A 30 -4.91 8.99 -6.54
N ALA A 31 -6.17 9.43 -6.38
CA ALA A 31 -6.57 10.28 -5.26
C ALA A 31 -6.36 9.58 -3.91
N ALA A 32 -6.63 8.27 -3.82
CA ALA A 32 -6.45 7.50 -2.60
C ALA A 32 -4.97 7.41 -2.19
N VAL A 33 -4.06 7.19 -3.14
CA VAL A 33 -2.62 7.10 -2.87
C VAL A 33 -2.03 8.48 -2.55
N ILE A 34 -2.51 9.53 -3.21
CA ILE A 34 -2.13 10.92 -2.87
C ILE A 34 -2.63 11.28 -1.47
N ALA A 35 -3.87 10.95 -1.13
CA ALA A 35 -4.42 11.21 0.22
C ALA A 35 -3.63 10.47 1.31
N LEU A 36 -3.18 9.23 1.03
CA LEU A 36 -2.33 8.49 1.94
C LEU A 36 -0.97 9.17 2.11
N ASP A 37 -0.35 9.63 1.04
CA ASP A 37 0.92 10.37 1.10
C ASP A 37 0.78 11.67 1.91
N GLN A 38 -0.32 12.40 1.68
CA GLN A 38 -0.65 13.69 2.30
C GLN A 38 -1.27 13.57 3.69
N ASP A 39 -1.20 12.39 4.32
CA ASP A 39 -1.74 12.19 5.67
C ASP A 39 -1.11 13.16 6.66
N ALA A 40 -1.97 13.80 7.48
CA ALA A 40 -1.57 14.91 8.36
C ALA A 40 -0.58 14.52 9.47
N ASP A 41 -0.47 13.24 9.82
CA ASP A 41 0.46 12.77 10.83
C ASP A 41 1.90 12.63 10.30
N VAL A 42 2.12 12.71 8.99
CA VAL A 42 3.44 12.71 8.32
C VAL A 42 4.41 11.66 8.90
N ARG A 43 3.90 10.47 9.20
CA ARG A 43 4.71 9.36 9.72
C ARG A 43 5.22 8.51 8.57
N ALA A 44 6.52 8.22 8.53
CA ALA A 44 7.05 7.23 7.60
C ALA A 44 6.63 5.82 8.02
N GLY A 45 6.35 4.97 7.04
CA GLY A 45 6.13 3.55 7.27
C GLY A 45 7.41 2.83 7.71
N ARG A 46 7.24 1.63 8.23
CA ARG A 46 8.32 0.74 8.65
C ARG A 46 8.08 -0.68 8.11
N PRO A 47 9.12 -1.48 7.91
CA PRO A 47 8.94 -2.88 7.59
C PRO A 47 8.29 -3.62 8.76
N VAL A 48 7.49 -4.63 8.45
CA VAL A 48 6.87 -5.54 9.42
C VAL A 48 7.83 -6.70 9.64
N ASP A 49 8.22 -6.95 10.89
CA ASP A 49 9.17 -8.02 11.28
C ASP A 49 10.47 -8.03 10.44
N ASP A 50 11.02 -6.84 10.17
CA ASP A 50 12.19 -6.65 9.31
C ASP A 50 12.03 -7.21 7.88
N ASN A 51 10.80 -7.53 7.47
CA ASN A 51 10.51 -8.00 6.11
C ASN A 51 10.47 -6.82 5.13
N PRO A 52 11.43 -6.69 4.20
CA PRO A 52 11.50 -5.55 3.27
C PRO A 52 10.38 -5.54 2.22
N GLU A 53 9.57 -6.58 2.13
CA GLU A 53 8.47 -6.70 1.19
C GLU A 53 7.11 -6.32 1.78
N ILE A 54 7.01 -6.25 3.12
CA ILE A 54 5.77 -5.87 3.81
C ILE A 54 6.05 -4.67 4.70
N TRP A 55 5.33 -3.58 4.45
CA TRP A 55 5.48 -2.35 5.20
C TRP A 55 4.16 -1.90 5.79
N GLN A 56 4.22 -1.30 6.97
CA GLN A 56 3.10 -0.69 7.68
C GLN A 56 3.37 0.79 7.91
N ARG A 57 2.35 1.62 7.72
CA ARG A 57 2.36 3.05 8.03
C ARG A 57 1.12 3.39 8.84
N GLY A 58 1.29 3.94 10.05
CA GLY A 58 0.20 4.54 10.81
C GLY A 58 -0.25 5.84 10.14
N LEU A 59 -1.55 6.01 10.01
CA LEU A 59 -2.20 7.22 9.51
C LEU A 59 -2.92 7.93 10.65
N ARG A 60 -3.32 9.17 10.43
CA ARG A 60 -4.16 9.91 11.38
C ARG A 60 -5.45 9.15 11.72
N HIS A 61 -6.03 8.52 10.73
CA HIS A 61 -7.21 7.68 10.89
C HIS A 61 -6.94 6.33 10.22
N GLY A 62 -6.44 5.36 11.01
CA GLY A 62 -6.20 4.02 10.53
C GLY A 62 -4.76 3.68 10.17
N VAL A 63 -4.59 2.81 9.21
CA VAL A 63 -3.29 2.24 8.84
C VAL A 63 -3.22 1.98 7.33
N ALA A 64 -2.04 2.10 6.76
CA ALA A 64 -1.72 1.60 5.42
C ALA A 64 -0.74 0.44 5.52
N VAL A 65 -0.92 -0.56 4.65
CA VAL A 65 -0.05 -1.73 4.54
C VAL A 65 0.30 -1.94 3.06
N SER A 66 1.58 -2.07 2.74
CA SER A 66 2.01 -2.44 1.40
C SER A 66 2.62 -3.83 1.37
N LEU A 67 2.28 -4.61 0.35
CA LEU A 67 2.85 -5.92 0.08
C LEU A 67 3.51 -5.85 -1.31
N THR A 68 4.83 -5.92 -1.36
CA THR A 68 5.63 -5.75 -2.57
C THR A 68 6.23 -7.08 -2.99
N ASN A 69 5.80 -7.59 -4.13
CA ASN A 69 6.37 -8.80 -4.72
C ASN A 69 7.62 -8.44 -5.54
N ARG A 70 8.78 -8.90 -5.11
CA ARG A 70 10.06 -8.71 -5.81
C ARG A 70 10.40 -9.83 -6.80
N ASP A 71 9.61 -10.90 -6.79
CA ASP A 71 9.81 -12.04 -7.66
C ASP A 71 9.35 -11.77 -9.09
N SER A 72 9.87 -12.54 -10.02
CA SER A 72 9.49 -12.51 -11.45
C SER A 72 8.16 -13.23 -11.76
N HIS A 73 7.49 -13.79 -10.74
CA HIS A 73 6.23 -14.52 -10.88
C HIS A 73 5.20 -13.97 -9.88
N PRO A 74 3.91 -13.96 -10.23
CA PRO A 74 2.85 -13.64 -9.27
C PRO A 74 2.88 -14.61 -8.09
N ARG A 75 2.68 -14.09 -6.89
CA ARG A 75 2.54 -14.92 -5.68
C ARG A 75 1.52 -14.36 -4.70
N THR A 76 0.94 -15.24 -3.92
CA THR A 76 0.11 -14.83 -2.79
C THR A 76 1.01 -14.36 -1.66
N MET A 77 0.79 -13.15 -1.20
CA MET A 77 1.44 -12.57 -0.02
C MET A 77 0.42 -12.40 1.09
N ALA A 78 0.83 -12.67 2.31
CA ALA A 78 -0.03 -12.57 3.48
C ALA A 78 0.70 -11.96 4.67
N VAL A 79 -0.04 -11.28 5.54
CA VAL A 79 0.45 -10.76 6.81
C VAL A 79 -0.61 -10.96 7.89
N ARG A 80 -0.17 -11.27 9.10
CA ARG A 80 -1.07 -11.40 10.25
C ARG A 80 -1.47 -10.03 10.76
N LEU A 81 -2.71 -9.89 11.18
CA LEU A 81 -3.20 -8.66 11.78
C LEU A 81 -2.52 -8.39 13.14
N SER A 82 -2.17 -9.44 13.89
CA SER A 82 -1.39 -9.30 15.13
C SER A 82 -0.01 -8.67 14.93
N ASP A 83 0.65 -8.95 13.78
CA ASP A 83 1.97 -8.40 13.47
C ASP A 83 1.88 -6.92 13.05
N LEU A 84 0.65 -6.47 12.76
CA LEU A 84 0.29 -5.09 12.45
C LEU A 84 -0.30 -4.33 13.66
N ASP A 85 -0.39 -4.97 14.81
CA ASP A 85 -1.10 -4.44 16.00
C ASP A 85 -2.58 -4.11 15.71
N LEU A 86 -3.26 -4.91 14.87
CA LEU A 86 -4.64 -4.70 14.44
C LEU A 86 -5.59 -5.77 14.98
N PRO A 87 -6.86 -5.39 15.27
CA PRO A 87 -7.90 -6.35 15.63
C PRO A 87 -8.19 -7.34 14.50
N GLU A 88 -8.56 -8.58 14.82
CA GLU A 88 -8.95 -9.60 13.82
C GLU A 88 -10.18 -9.21 12.99
N SER A 89 -11.01 -8.29 13.49
CA SER A 89 -12.17 -7.74 12.77
C SER A 89 -11.81 -6.67 11.74
N THR A 90 -10.52 -6.30 11.61
CA THR A 90 -10.10 -5.27 10.66
C THR A 90 -10.38 -5.71 9.23
N THR A 91 -11.00 -4.82 8.46
CA THR A 91 -11.20 -4.98 7.02
C THR A 91 -10.34 -3.99 6.26
N PHE A 92 -9.82 -4.41 5.12
CA PHE A 92 -8.98 -3.56 4.29
C PHE A 92 -9.68 -3.15 3.00
N THR A 93 -9.22 -2.05 2.45
CA THR A 93 -9.57 -1.60 1.10
C THR A 93 -8.30 -1.48 0.28
N ASP A 94 -8.28 -2.03 -0.91
CA ASP A 94 -7.21 -1.83 -1.87
C ASP A 94 -7.23 -0.38 -2.36
N ALA A 95 -6.18 0.37 -2.11
CA ALA A 95 -6.10 1.81 -2.41
C ALA A 95 -6.12 2.13 -3.92
N TRP A 96 -5.73 1.17 -4.77
CA TRP A 96 -5.74 1.37 -6.22
C TRP A 96 -7.11 1.16 -6.84
N SER A 97 -7.82 0.12 -6.40
CA SER A 97 -9.10 -0.29 -6.98
C SER A 97 -10.33 0.15 -6.18
N GLY A 98 -10.15 0.53 -4.92
CA GLY A 98 -11.25 0.81 -3.99
C GLY A 98 -12.02 -0.45 -3.54
N ARG A 99 -11.53 -1.64 -3.85
CA ARG A 99 -12.20 -2.89 -3.50
C ARG A 99 -11.88 -3.32 -2.08
N ALA A 100 -12.89 -3.84 -1.39
CA ALA A 100 -12.70 -4.47 -0.09
C ALA A 100 -11.84 -5.73 -0.22
N VAL A 101 -10.91 -5.90 0.70
CA VAL A 101 -10.06 -7.08 0.84
C VAL A 101 -10.38 -7.73 2.18
N PRO A 102 -11.03 -8.90 2.16
CA PRO A 102 -11.43 -9.59 3.39
C PRO A 102 -10.21 -10.10 4.15
N THR A 103 -10.38 -10.21 5.46
CA THR A 103 -9.46 -10.91 6.36
C THR A 103 -10.06 -12.25 6.73
N THR A 104 -9.24 -13.27 6.90
CA THR A 104 -9.66 -14.62 7.27
C THR A 104 -8.71 -15.16 8.32
N ASP A 105 -9.25 -15.63 9.44
CA ASP A 105 -8.49 -16.23 10.55
C ASP A 105 -7.32 -15.35 11.04
N GLY A 106 -7.55 -14.02 11.08
CA GLY A 106 -6.52 -13.05 11.50
C GLY A 106 -5.44 -12.77 10.46
N TRP A 107 -5.67 -13.13 9.18
CA TRP A 107 -4.76 -12.84 8.07
C TRP A 107 -5.42 -11.98 7.00
N VAL A 108 -4.67 -11.06 6.43
CA VAL A 108 -4.96 -10.49 5.12
C VAL A 108 -4.04 -11.13 4.09
N SER A 109 -4.64 -11.60 2.99
CA SER A 109 -3.91 -12.34 1.94
C SER A 109 -4.35 -11.83 0.56
N VAL A 110 -3.37 -11.52 -0.30
CA VAL A 110 -3.60 -10.98 -1.64
C VAL A 110 -2.65 -11.60 -2.66
N LEU A 111 -3.14 -11.78 -3.90
CA LEU A 111 -2.27 -12.12 -5.02
C LEU A 111 -1.59 -10.85 -5.52
N VAL A 112 -0.27 -10.84 -5.51
CA VAL A 112 0.55 -9.72 -6.00
C VAL A 112 1.26 -10.13 -7.29
N ALA A 113 1.10 -9.36 -8.36
CA ALA A 113 1.74 -9.63 -9.63
C ALA A 113 3.28 -9.53 -9.51
N ALA A 114 3.99 -10.05 -10.52
CA ALA A 114 5.45 -9.93 -10.58
C ALA A 114 5.89 -8.45 -10.54
N HIS A 115 6.86 -8.13 -9.70
CA HIS A 115 7.42 -6.76 -9.54
C HIS A 115 6.36 -5.69 -9.26
N ASP A 116 5.28 -6.03 -8.56
CA ASP A 116 4.19 -5.13 -8.25
C ASP A 116 4.00 -4.95 -6.74
N THR A 117 3.17 -3.97 -6.37
CA THR A 117 2.84 -3.64 -4.98
C THR A 117 1.33 -3.46 -4.83
N VAL A 118 0.74 -4.25 -3.96
CA VAL A 118 -0.61 -4.00 -3.45
C VAL A 118 -0.52 -3.06 -2.25
N LEU A 119 -1.39 -2.07 -2.21
CA LEU A 119 -1.46 -1.06 -1.16
C LEU A 119 -2.85 -1.11 -0.53
N LEU A 120 -2.89 -1.49 0.74
CA LEU A 120 -4.11 -1.68 1.51
C LEU A 120 -4.26 -0.55 2.54
N THR A 121 -5.48 -0.13 2.80
CA THR A 121 -5.83 0.82 3.87
C THR A 121 -6.94 0.26 4.74
N ALA A 122 -6.88 0.55 6.05
CA ALA A 122 -7.93 0.25 7.02
C ALA A 122 -8.08 1.43 8.00
N GLY A 123 -9.31 1.78 8.38
CA GLY A 123 -9.63 2.89 9.30
C GLY A 123 -11.09 3.25 9.28
#